data_0c3451e87e64c8f3a33e8d55a96445bd
#
_entry.id   0c3451e87e64c8f3a33e8d55a96445bd
#
_cell.length_a   1.000
_cell.length_b   1.000
_cell.length_c   1.000
_cell.angle_alpha   90.00
_cell.angle_beta   90.00
_cell.angle_gamma   90.00
#
_symmetry.space_group_name_H-M   'P 1'
#
loop_
_entity.id
_entity.type
_entity.pdbx_description
1 polymer ?
#
loop_
_entity_poly.entity_id
_entity_poly.type
_entity_poly.pdbx_seq_one_letter_code
_entity_poly.pdbx_strand_id
1 'polypeptide(L)'
;MTPSLSQPYVPHVGERSSQASRRRLDKRSQLRIWWREIDRVLLVLVLLLMAIGTVAVAAASPASARRLSTSAVKLDDLYFYWLHLRWQFLGILTMLGVSMAPKDWARRGAIVLCAAMLIGLVLVPFVGSEVNGAKRWLRFGISLQPSEFLKPAYAVTMAWILSWRVRDPRLPVIAIASSLMVLIVGLLMAQPDFGSAILYVGCWAVLVLLSGIDMRRIGALMGAGIVGIGATYLLYDNARHRIDAFLGGGTAYDQVDLARRTLMAGGWTGSGMWLGTRKLSLPEAHTDYIFSVIGEEFGLLICAVVVLVYLAIIARVLVRLVNEEDLFTILSASGLIALIGGQAFINILVNLQLFPSKGMTLPLVSYGGSSTIALCLTVGLMLALTRRNPYLSRDRFDLMAALAKEDRDKGGRH
;
A
#
# COMPACT_ATOMS: atom_id res chain seq x y z
N MET A 1 -38.53 -42.59 58.46
CA MET A 1 -38.64 -41.13 58.21
C MET A 1 -37.33 -40.49 58.62
N THR A 2 -36.46 -40.20 57.68
CA THR A 2 -35.19 -39.48 57.89
C THR A 2 -35.35 -38.06 57.35
N PRO A 3 -35.00 -37.00 58.08
CA PRO A 3 -35.12 -35.63 57.62
C PRO A 3 -34.03 -35.27 56.62
N SER A 4 -34.38 -34.70 55.51
CA SER A 4 -33.50 -34.14 54.48
C SER A 4 -32.80 -32.90 55.01
N LEU A 5 -31.49 -32.96 55.08
CA LEU A 5 -30.63 -31.78 55.34
C LEU A 5 -30.66 -30.85 54.09
N SER A 6 -31.26 -29.69 54.24
CA SER A 6 -31.22 -28.61 53.28
C SER A 6 -29.79 -28.05 53.16
N GLN A 7 -29.22 -28.10 51.99
CA GLN A 7 -27.91 -27.45 51.71
C GLN A 7 -28.05 -25.93 51.84
N PRO A 8 -27.10 -25.23 52.43
CA PRO A 8 -27.13 -23.78 52.52
C PRO A 8 -26.86 -23.14 51.13
N TYR A 9 -27.70 -22.19 50.79
CA TYR A 9 -27.57 -21.33 49.59
C TYR A 9 -26.28 -20.51 49.70
N VAL A 10 -25.32 -20.75 48.79
CA VAL A 10 -24.12 -19.94 48.61
C VAL A 10 -24.38 -18.91 47.51
N PRO A 11 -24.37 -17.60 47.81
CA PRO A 11 -24.61 -16.61 46.76
C PRO A 11 -23.42 -16.53 45.80
N HIS A 12 -23.73 -16.66 44.51
CA HIS A 12 -22.77 -16.49 43.39
C HIS A 12 -22.30 -15.03 43.19
N VAL A 13 -21.55 -14.46 44.10
CA VAL A 13 -21.04 -13.08 44.02
C VAL A 13 -19.64 -12.98 43.35
N GLY A 14 -19.03 -14.09 42.94
CA GLY A 14 -17.62 -14.11 42.44
C GLY A 14 -17.41 -14.21 40.94
N GLU A 15 -18.40 -14.58 40.13
CA GLU A 15 -18.13 -14.96 38.72
C GLU A 15 -17.97 -13.78 37.76
N ARG A 16 -18.68 -12.67 37.95
CA ARG A 16 -18.59 -11.51 37.06
C ARG A 16 -17.26 -10.76 37.15
N SER A 17 -16.69 -10.65 38.35
CA SER A 17 -15.38 -10.01 38.57
C SER A 17 -14.22 -10.87 38.06
N SER A 18 -14.31 -12.19 38.18
CA SER A 18 -13.31 -13.12 37.66
C SER A 18 -13.26 -13.17 36.13
N GLN A 19 -14.41 -13.11 35.48
CA GLN A 19 -14.51 -13.09 34.01
C GLN A 19 -13.95 -11.78 33.44
N ALA A 20 -14.24 -10.62 34.05
CA ALA A 20 -13.69 -9.34 33.61
C ALA A 20 -12.18 -9.26 33.81
N SER A 21 -11.66 -9.82 34.93
CA SER A 21 -10.22 -9.91 35.19
C SER A 21 -9.51 -10.90 34.23
N ARG A 22 -10.09 -12.07 33.95
CA ARG A 22 -9.60 -13.02 32.97
C ARG A 22 -9.57 -12.41 31.56
N ARG A 23 -10.61 -11.68 31.13
CA ARG A 23 -10.64 -10.97 29.85
C ARG A 23 -9.59 -9.84 29.75
N ARG A 24 -9.30 -9.14 30.85
CA ARG A 24 -8.23 -8.11 30.87
C ARG A 24 -6.83 -8.72 30.82
N LEU A 25 -6.59 -9.83 31.51
CA LEU A 25 -5.34 -10.58 31.45
C LEU A 25 -5.11 -11.16 30.06
N ASP A 26 -6.17 -11.68 29.43
CA ASP A 26 -6.11 -12.22 28.07
C ASP A 26 -5.79 -11.15 27.02
N LYS A 27 -6.40 -9.95 27.08
CA LYS A 27 -6.10 -8.84 26.18
C LYS A 27 -4.65 -8.34 26.30
N ARG A 28 -4.11 -8.25 27.53
CA ARG A 28 -2.71 -7.84 27.74
C ARG A 28 -1.72 -8.90 27.24
N SER A 29 -2.09 -10.18 27.31
CA SER A 29 -1.29 -11.26 26.74
C SER A 29 -1.32 -11.23 25.21
N GLN A 30 -2.47 -10.98 24.59
CA GLN A 30 -2.63 -10.84 23.13
C GLN A 30 -1.82 -9.67 22.57
N LEU A 31 -1.82 -8.50 23.21
CA LEU A 31 -1.00 -7.36 22.81
C LEU A 31 0.50 -7.65 22.89
N ARG A 32 0.95 -8.36 23.95
CA ARG A 32 2.35 -8.75 24.09
C ARG A 32 2.76 -9.78 23.03
N ILE A 33 1.89 -10.71 22.69
CA ILE A 33 2.11 -11.70 21.63
C ILE A 33 2.22 -10.97 20.30
N TRP A 34 1.25 -10.11 19.95
CA TRP A 34 1.25 -9.30 18.74
C TRP A 34 2.54 -8.49 18.60
N TRP A 35 2.94 -7.74 19.64
CA TRP A 35 4.16 -6.92 19.61
C TRP A 35 5.43 -7.73 19.39
N ARG A 36 5.44 -8.99 19.79
CA ARG A 36 6.57 -9.89 19.61
C ARG A 36 6.60 -10.53 18.22
N GLU A 37 5.44 -10.74 17.62
CA GLU A 37 5.29 -11.37 16.31
C GLU A 37 5.40 -10.37 15.15
N ILE A 38 5.10 -9.10 15.39
CA ILE A 38 5.12 -8.05 14.35
C ILE A 38 6.55 -7.73 13.90
N ASP A 39 6.69 -7.36 12.63
CA ASP A 39 7.95 -6.82 12.11
C ASP A 39 8.18 -5.39 12.56
N ARG A 40 8.91 -5.22 13.67
CA ARG A 40 9.20 -3.88 14.24
C ARG A 40 10.06 -3.04 13.32
N VAL A 41 10.99 -3.66 12.58
CA VAL A 41 11.87 -2.93 11.65
C VAL A 41 11.04 -2.32 10.55
N LEU A 42 10.14 -3.10 9.93
CA LEU A 42 9.22 -2.60 8.92
C LEU A 42 8.33 -1.49 9.47
N LEU A 43 7.77 -1.67 10.67
CA LEU A 43 6.94 -0.65 11.33
C LEU A 43 7.70 0.65 11.55
N VAL A 44 8.93 0.59 12.05
CA VAL A 44 9.79 1.78 12.29
C VAL A 44 10.12 2.49 10.98
N LEU A 45 10.49 1.75 9.92
CA LEU A 45 10.77 2.34 8.61
C LEU A 45 9.55 3.04 8.00
N VAL A 46 8.36 2.46 8.15
CA VAL A 46 7.10 3.08 7.70
C VAL A 46 6.79 4.34 8.50
N LEU A 47 6.92 4.32 9.82
CA LEU A 47 6.70 5.49 10.66
C LEU A 47 7.73 6.59 10.40
N LEU A 48 8.99 6.23 10.11
CA LEU A 48 10.03 7.18 9.68
C LEU A 48 9.62 7.87 8.37
N LEU A 49 9.15 7.09 7.40
CA LEU A 49 8.70 7.64 6.12
C LEU A 49 7.51 8.59 6.30
N MET A 50 6.55 8.23 7.15
CA MET A 50 5.40 9.09 7.50
C MET A 50 5.85 10.36 8.22
N ALA A 51 6.84 10.28 9.11
CA ALA A 51 7.41 11.46 9.78
C ALA A 51 8.10 12.41 8.78
N ILE A 52 8.88 11.88 7.83
CA ILE A 52 9.46 12.67 6.73
C ILE A 52 8.33 13.33 5.92
N GLY A 53 7.26 12.58 5.61
CA GLY A 53 6.08 13.09 4.92
C GLY A 53 5.42 14.25 5.66
N THR A 54 5.29 14.16 6.99
CA THR A 54 4.73 15.22 7.82
C THR A 54 5.52 16.53 7.68
N VAL A 55 6.85 16.45 7.72
CA VAL A 55 7.74 17.61 7.55
C VAL A 55 7.67 18.16 6.12
N ALA A 56 7.66 17.25 5.13
CA ALA A 56 7.55 17.64 3.71
C ALA A 56 6.24 18.36 3.40
N VAL A 57 5.11 17.86 3.91
CA VAL A 57 3.80 18.50 3.72
C VAL A 57 3.72 19.83 4.48
N ALA A 58 4.35 19.96 5.67
CA ALA A 58 4.48 21.23 6.35
C ALA A 58 5.24 22.28 5.50
N ALA A 59 6.30 21.85 4.81
CA ALA A 59 7.08 22.72 3.91
C ALA A 59 6.31 23.11 2.64
N ALA A 60 5.47 22.19 2.11
CA ALA A 60 4.66 22.41 0.90
C ALA A 60 3.35 23.18 1.19
N SER A 61 2.83 23.13 2.41
CA SER A 61 1.49 23.62 2.77
C SER A 61 1.28 25.11 2.43
N PRO A 62 2.22 26.05 2.72
CA PRO A 62 2.02 27.47 2.42
C PRO A 62 1.87 27.74 0.92
N ALA A 63 2.63 27.05 0.08
CA ALA A 63 2.54 27.20 -1.38
C ALA A 63 1.16 26.77 -1.90
N SER A 64 0.69 25.62 -1.44
CA SER A 64 -0.60 25.06 -1.82
C SER A 64 -1.78 25.84 -1.26
N ALA A 65 -1.68 26.31 -0.01
CA ALA A 65 -2.71 27.13 0.63
C ALA A 65 -2.91 28.47 -0.11
N ARG A 66 -1.82 29.17 -0.44
CA ARG A 66 -1.87 30.43 -1.21
C ARG A 66 -2.47 30.24 -2.59
N ARG A 67 -2.11 29.15 -3.29
CA ARG A 67 -2.62 28.86 -4.63
C ARG A 67 -4.11 28.53 -4.66
N LEU A 68 -4.61 27.83 -3.63
CA LEU A 68 -6.03 27.41 -3.51
C LEU A 68 -6.89 28.43 -2.78
N SER A 69 -6.30 29.47 -2.20
CA SER A 69 -7.02 30.60 -1.62
C SER A 69 -7.70 31.42 -2.71
N THR A 70 -8.95 31.79 -2.46
CA THR A 70 -9.75 32.67 -3.31
C THR A 70 -10.00 33.98 -2.60
N SER A 71 -10.54 34.99 -3.30
CA SER A 71 -10.94 36.25 -2.68
C SER A 71 -11.99 36.10 -1.58
N ALA A 72 -12.79 35.00 -1.65
CA ALA A 72 -13.86 34.71 -0.68
C ALA A 72 -13.37 33.84 0.49
N VAL A 73 -12.37 32.96 0.29
CA VAL A 73 -11.88 32.03 1.30
C VAL A 73 -10.35 32.04 1.30
N LYS A 74 -9.76 32.59 2.36
CA LYS A 74 -8.32 32.52 2.60
C LYS A 74 -8.02 31.28 3.46
N LEU A 75 -7.18 30.38 2.94
CA LEU A 75 -6.69 29.22 3.67
C LEU A 75 -5.50 29.61 4.53
N ASP A 76 -5.42 29.06 5.73
CA ASP A 76 -4.23 29.18 6.59
C ASP A 76 -3.01 28.51 5.95
N ASP A 77 -1.82 29.08 6.12
CA ASP A 77 -0.58 28.56 5.54
C ASP A 77 -0.32 27.08 5.92
N LEU A 78 -0.75 26.63 7.11
CA LEU A 78 -0.60 25.25 7.57
C LEU A 78 -1.87 24.40 7.40
N TYR A 79 -2.84 24.82 6.60
CA TYR A 79 -4.11 24.11 6.39
C TYR A 79 -3.91 22.64 5.96
N PHE A 80 -3.08 22.38 4.94
CA PHE A 80 -2.80 21.02 4.44
C PHE A 80 -1.99 20.18 5.42
N TYR A 81 -1.13 20.81 6.23
CA TYR A 81 -0.38 20.14 7.31
C TYR A 81 -1.34 19.54 8.35
N TRP A 82 -2.30 20.32 8.87
CA TRP A 82 -3.27 19.83 9.85
C TRP A 82 -4.18 18.75 9.30
N LEU A 83 -4.62 18.89 8.04
CA LEU A 83 -5.37 17.84 7.37
C LEU A 83 -4.55 16.57 7.20
N HIS A 84 -3.27 16.68 6.84
CA HIS A 84 -2.37 15.54 6.69
C HIS A 84 -2.19 14.78 8.00
N LEU A 85 -1.97 15.48 9.11
CA LEU A 85 -1.87 14.87 10.43
C LEU A 85 -3.14 14.09 10.81
N ARG A 86 -4.32 14.64 10.53
CA ARG A 86 -5.60 13.94 10.79
C ARG A 86 -5.69 12.63 9.99
N TRP A 87 -5.35 12.67 8.71
CA TRP A 87 -5.36 11.48 7.86
C TRP A 87 -4.29 10.47 8.25
N GLN A 88 -3.11 10.92 8.62
CA GLN A 88 -2.05 10.05 9.14
C GLN A 88 -2.46 9.37 10.44
N PHE A 89 -3.07 10.09 11.37
CA PHE A 89 -3.55 9.53 12.63
C PHE A 89 -4.58 8.41 12.38
N LEU A 90 -5.59 8.66 11.54
CA LEU A 90 -6.57 7.65 11.15
C LEU A 90 -5.92 6.48 10.41
N GLY A 91 -4.94 6.76 9.56
CA GLY A 91 -4.15 5.74 8.86
C GLY A 91 -3.37 4.87 9.83
N ILE A 92 -2.67 5.43 10.80
CA ILE A 92 -1.91 4.66 11.81
C ILE A 92 -2.87 3.79 12.63
N LEU A 93 -4.03 4.29 13.04
CA LEU A 93 -5.04 3.49 13.74
C LEU A 93 -5.50 2.31 12.87
N THR A 94 -5.76 2.55 11.59
CA THR A 94 -6.13 1.51 10.61
C THR A 94 -5.01 0.47 10.46
N MET A 95 -3.77 0.93 10.27
CA MET A 95 -2.58 0.08 10.14
C MET A 95 -2.40 -0.84 11.36
N LEU A 96 -2.44 -0.26 12.57
CA LEU A 96 -2.27 -1.02 13.80
C LEU A 96 -3.45 -1.97 14.03
N GLY A 97 -4.69 -1.52 13.83
CA GLY A 97 -5.89 -2.34 13.98
C GLY A 97 -5.87 -3.56 13.05
N VAL A 98 -5.58 -3.34 11.76
CA VAL A 98 -5.51 -4.42 10.76
C VAL A 98 -4.34 -5.35 11.02
N SER A 99 -3.19 -4.84 11.48
CA SER A 99 -2.02 -5.67 11.80
C SER A 99 -2.27 -6.66 12.94
N MET A 100 -3.28 -6.42 13.77
CA MET A 100 -3.70 -7.35 14.86
C MET A 100 -4.58 -8.49 14.36
N ALA A 101 -5.16 -8.38 13.15
CA ALA A 101 -6.06 -9.39 12.62
C ALA A 101 -5.32 -10.73 12.38
N PRO A 102 -5.95 -11.89 12.68
CA PRO A 102 -5.46 -13.19 12.26
C PRO A 102 -5.36 -13.27 10.72
N LYS A 103 -4.40 -14.06 10.19
CA LYS A 103 -4.18 -14.20 8.74
C LYS A 103 -5.46 -14.52 7.95
N ASP A 104 -6.31 -15.42 8.47
CA ASP A 104 -7.57 -15.79 7.83
C ASP A 104 -8.58 -14.66 7.77
N TRP A 105 -8.69 -13.84 8.83
CA TRP A 105 -9.57 -12.68 8.86
C TRP A 105 -9.05 -11.55 7.96
N ALA A 106 -7.74 -11.33 7.94
CA ALA A 106 -7.10 -10.38 7.04
C ALA A 106 -7.37 -10.76 5.57
N ARG A 107 -7.23 -12.04 5.22
CA ARG A 107 -7.55 -12.56 3.88
C ARG A 107 -9.01 -12.37 3.53
N ARG A 108 -9.95 -12.86 4.38
CA ARG A 108 -11.39 -12.75 4.13
C ARG A 108 -11.84 -11.30 4.03
N GLY A 109 -11.37 -10.45 4.94
CA GLY A 109 -11.65 -9.02 4.93
C GLY A 109 -11.15 -8.34 3.64
N ALA A 110 -9.96 -8.69 3.16
CA ALA A 110 -9.43 -8.17 1.90
C ALA A 110 -10.27 -8.60 0.69
N ILE A 111 -10.74 -9.87 0.64
CA ILE A 111 -11.60 -10.36 -0.45
C ILE A 111 -12.96 -9.63 -0.44
N VAL A 112 -13.59 -9.47 0.73
CA VAL A 112 -14.84 -8.72 0.86
C VAL A 112 -14.64 -7.26 0.47
N LEU A 113 -13.54 -6.64 0.92
CA LEU A 113 -13.19 -5.27 0.54
C LEU A 113 -12.96 -5.14 -0.96
N CYS A 114 -12.30 -6.14 -1.59
CA CYS A 114 -12.10 -6.17 -3.03
C CYS A 114 -13.43 -6.15 -3.79
N ALA A 115 -14.38 -7.00 -3.40
CA ALA A 115 -15.72 -7.03 -3.98
C ALA A 115 -16.47 -5.71 -3.78
N ALA A 116 -16.44 -5.15 -2.56
CA ALA A 116 -17.09 -3.88 -2.24
C ALA A 116 -16.50 -2.70 -3.02
N MET A 117 -15.17 -2.63 -3.13
CA MET A 117 -14.50 -1.54 -3.86
C MET A 117 -14.63 -1.72 -5.38
N LEU A 118 -14.74 -2.95 -5.88
CA LEU A 118 -15.05 -3.21 -7.29
C LEU A 118 -16.46 -2.71 -7.64
N ILE A 119 -17.47 -2.95 -6.78
CA ILE A 119 -18.80 -2.38 -6.92
C ILE A 119 -18.71 -0.84 -6.88
N GLY A 120 -17.96 -0.29 -5.93
CA GLY A 120 -17.69 1.15 -5.85
C GLY A 120 -17.10 1.70 -7.14
N LEU A 121 -16.13 0.99 -7.75
CA LEU A 121 -15.48 1.38 -9.00
C LEU A 121 -16.47 1.41 -10.17
N VAL A 122 -17.40 0.45 -10.23
CA VAL A 122 -18.51 0.42 -11.22
C VAL A 122 -19.46 1.59 -11.01
N LEU A 123 -19.73 1.99 -9.77
CA LEU A 123 -20.66 3.10 -9.46
C LEU A 123 -20.08 4.49 -9.73
N VAL A 124 -18.74 4.66 -9.68
CA VAL A 124 -18.07 5.97 -9.84
C VAL A 124 -18.49 6.72 -11.10
N PRO A 125 -18.58 6.15 -12.31
CA PRO A 125 -19.00 6.88 -13.51
C PRO A 125 -20.41 7.50 -13.38
N PHE A 126 -21.32 6.86 -12.61
CA PHE A 126 -22.72 7.26 -12.46
C PHE A 126 -22.95 8.26 -11.33
N VAL A 127 -22.32 8.01 -10.15
CA VAL A 127 -22.59 8.75 -8.90
C VAL A 127 -21.38 9.57 -8.44
N GLY A 128 -20.22 9.40 -9.10
CA GLY A 128 -18.96 10.03 -8.71
C GLY A 128 -18.96 11.55 -8.88
N SER A 129 -18.29 12.24 -7.95
CA SER A 129 -18.02 13.67 -8.07
C SER A 129 -16.86 13.91 -9.04
N GLU A 130 -17.04 14.92 -9.89
CA GLU A 130 -16.01 15.35 -10.83
C GLU A 130 -15.01 16.27 -10.13
N VAL A 131 -13.72 15.93 -10.22
CA VAL A 131 -12.61 16.73 -9.74
C VAL A 131 -11.53 16.76 -10.82
N ASN A 132 -11.11 17.96 -11.23
CA ASN A 132 -10.12 18.16 -12.29
C ASN A 132 -10.48 17.44 -13.62
N GLY A 133 -11.75 17.45 -14.01
CA GLY A 133 -12.23 16.84 -15.26
C GLY A 133 -12.36 15.31 -15.24
N ALA A 134 -12.24 14.66 -14.07
CA ALA A 134 -12.41 13.22 -13.94
C ALA A 134 -13.31 12.85 -12.75
N LYS A 135 -14.23 11.92 -12.99
CA LYS A 135 -15.07 11.35 -11.93
C LYS A 135 -14.34 10.14 -11.34
N ARG A 136 -13.79 10.28 -10.12
CA ARG A 136 -13.02 9.21 -9.45
C ARG A 136 -13.37 9.05 -7.97
N TRP A 137 -14.18 9.96 -7.42
CA TRP A 137 -14.44 10.08 -5.99
C TRP A 137 -15.91 9.85 -5.69
N LEU A 138 -16.18 9.04 -4.66
CA LEU A 138 -17.49 8.91 -4.05
C LEU A 138 -17.54 9.78 -2.79
N ARG A 139 -18.57 10.63 -2.65
CA ARG A 139 -18.77 11.51 -1.51
C ARG A 139 -19.92 10.97 -0.64
N PHE A 140 -19.56 10.33 0.47
CA PHE A 140 -20.48 9.90 1.53
C PHE A 140 -20.10 10.61 2.84
N GLY A 141 -20.12 11.96 2.85
CA GLY A 141 -19.60 12.73 3.98
C GLY A 141 -18.06 12.80 4.01
N ILE A 142 -17.38 11.75 3.57
CA ILE A 142 -15.92 11.66 3.35
C ILE A 142 -15.70 11.38 1.87
N SER A 143 -14.70 12.03 1.26
CA SER A 143 -14.28 11.73 -0.11
C SER A 143 -13.49 10.42 -0.12
N LEU A 144 -14.07 9.37 -0.70
CA LEU A 144 -13.45 8.06 -0.83
C LEU A 144 -13.16 7.78 -2.30
N GLN A 145 -11.91 7.38 -2.61
CA GLN A 145 -11.53 6.92 -3.93
C GLN A 145 -11.48 5.39 -3.93
N PRO A 146 -12.43 4.69 -4.57
CA PRO A 146 -12.50 3.23 -4.53
C PRO A 146 -11.25 2.55 -5.07
N SER A 147 -10.60 3.11 -6.11
CA SER A 147 -9.38 2.57 -6.68
C SER A 147 -8.22 2.49 -5.68
N GLU A 148 -8.14 3.40 -4.68
CA GLU A 148 -7.08 3.37 -3.68
C GLU A 148 -7.25 2.21 -2.69
N PHE A 149 -8.45 2.00 -2.17
CA PHE A 149 -8.75 0.89 -1.26
C PHE A 149 -8.79 -0.46 -1.97
N LEU A 150 -9.11 -0.46 -3.26
CA LEU A 150 -9.08 -1.66 -4.07
C LEU A 150 -7.65 -2.20 -4.25
N LYS A 151 -6.61 -1.36 -4.31
CA LYS A 151 -5.20 -1.80 -4.50
C LYS A 151 -4.78 -2.90 -3.51
N PRO A 152 -4.78 -2.66 -2.18
CA PRO A 152 -4.37 -3.70 -1.23
C PRO A 152 -5.30 -4.91 -1.23
N ALA A 153 -6.59 -4.70 -1.37
CA ALA A 153 -7.58 -5.76 -1.43
C ALA A 153 -7.39 -6.65 -2.67
N TYR A 154 -7.10 -6.06 -3.81
CA TYR A 154 -6.77 -6.73 -5.06
C TYR A 154 -5.51 -7.59 -4.93
N ALA A 155 -4.40 -7.05 -4.38
CA ALA A 155 -3.17 -7.81 -4.22
C ALA A 155 -3.38 -9.09 -3.40
N VAL A 156 -4.10 -8.99 -2.28
CA VAL A 156 -4.41 -10.16 -1.42
C VAL A 156 -5.37 -11.12 -2.10
N THR A 157 -6.38 -10.62 -2.81
CA THR A 157 -7.35 -11.46 -3.56
C THR A 157 -6.66 -12.20 -4.70
N MET A 158 -5.80 -11.53 -5.47
CA MET A 158 -5.00 -12.14 -6.53
C MET A 158 -4.06 -13.22 -5.98
N ALA A 159 -3.37 -12.93 -4.87
CA ALA A 159 -2.52 -13.90 -4.19
C ALA A 159 -3.31 -15.13 -3.74
N TRP A 160 -4.53 -14.93 -3.22
CA TRP A 160 -5.41 -16.03 -2.86
C TRP A 160 -5.81 -16.87 -4.06
N ILE A 161 -6.25 -16.25 -5.17
CA ILE A 161 -6.60 -16.97 -6.41
C ILE A 161 -5.41 -17.77 -6.93
N LEU A 162 -4.23 -17.14 -7.07
CA LEU A 162 -3.03 -17.78 -7.61
C LEU A 162 -2.48 -18.87 -6.70
N SER A 163 -2.65 -18.77 -5.38
CA SER A 163 -2.21 -19.80 -4.42
C SER A 163 -2.96 -21.14 -4.58
N TRP A 164 -4.14 -21.15 -5.19
CA TRP A 164 -4.90 -22.37 -5.47
C TRP A 164 -4.23 -23.28 -6.48
N ARG A 165 -3.29 -22.77 -7.27
CA ARG A 165 -2.53 -23.56 -8.24
C ARG A 165 -1.79 -24.75 -7.60
N VAL A 166 -1.30 -24.58 -6.38
CA VAL A 166 -0.61 -25.66 -5.65
C VAL A 166 -1.59 -26.71 -5.15
N ARG A 167 -2.84 -26.31 -4.84
CA ARG A 167 -3.88 -27.21 -4.34
C ARG A 167 -4.57 -28.01 -5.44
N ASP A 168 -4.86 -27.34 -6.55
CA ASP A 168 -5.49 -27.94 -7.71
C ASP A 168 -4.90 -27.37 -9.02
N PRO A 169 -3.94 -28.09 -9.65
CA PRO A 169 -3.31 -27.68 -10.89
C PRO A 169 -4.26 -27.59 -12.10
N ARG A 170 -5.47 -28.18 -11.99
CA ARG A 170 -6.47 -28.16 -13.08
C ARG A 170 -7.24 -26.84 -13.16
N LEU A 171 -7.28 -26.08 -12.08
CA LEU A 171 -7.97 -24.79 -12.07
C LEU A 171 -7.26 -23.75 -12.94
N PRO A 172 -8.00 -23.03 -13.81
CA PRO A 172 -7.43 -22.00 -14.68
C PRO A 172 -7.19 -20.69 -13.89
N VAL A 173 -6.45 -20.77 -12.77
CA VAL A 173 -6.26 -19.63 -11.83
C VAL A 173 -5.65 -18.41 -12.50
N ILE A 174 -4.79 -18.61 -13.51
CA ILE A 174 -4.19 -17.51 -14.27
C ILE A 174 -5.24 -16.79 -15.10
N ALA A 175 -6.13 -17.53 -15.76
CA ALA A 175 -7.20 -16.94 -16.55
C ALA A 175 -8.17 -16.15 -15.65
N ILE A 176 -8.53 -16.69 -14.48
CA ILE A 176 -9.39 -16.03 -13.50
C ILE A 176 -8.72 -14.73 -12.98
N ALA A 177 -7.44 -14.82 -12.61
CA ALA A 177 -6.65 -13.67 -12.17
C ALA A 177 -6.53 -12.59 -13.27
N SER A 178 -6.24 -13.02 -14.51
CA SER A 178 -6.14 -12.11 -15.66
C SER A 178 -7.48 -11.45 -16.00
N SER A 179 -8.59 -12.20 -15.93
CA SER A 179 -9.94 -11.66 -16.17
C SER A 179 -10.29 -10.58 -15.14
N LEU A 180 -9.98 -10.80 -13.86
CA LEU A 180 -10.17 -9.79 -12.81
C LEU A 180 -9.31 -8.55 -13.07
N MET A 181 -8.05 -8.74 -13.47
CA MET A 181 -7.15 -7.63 -13.82
C MET A 181 -7.71 -6.82 -15.00
N VAL A 182 -8.12 -7.49 -16.10
CA VAL A 182 -8.66 -6.83 -17.29
C VAL A 182 -9.95 -6.05 -16.95
N LEU A 183 -10.83 -6.63 -16.14
CA LEU A 183 -12.05 -5.93 -15.67
C LEU A 183 -11.71 -4.65 -14.93
N ILE A 184 -10.79 -4.70 -13.94
CA ILE A 184 -10.41 -3.53 -13.15
C ILE A 184 -9.74 -2.49 -14.03
N VAL A 185 -8.80 -2.88 -14.89
CA VAL A 185 -8.12 -1.98 -15.81
C VAL A 185 -9.12 -1.32 -16.77
N GLY A 186 -10.07 -2.07 -17.34
CA GLY A 186 -11.12 -1.52 -18.19
C GLY A 186 -11.96 -0.45 -17.47
N LEU A 187 -12.36 -0.70 -16.22
CA LEU A 187 -13.10 0.29 -15.42
C LEU A 187 -12.26 1.53 -15.08
N LEU A 188 -10.96 1.37 -14.81
CA LEU A 188 -10.04 2.49 -14.55
C LEU A 188 -9.79 3.33 -15.80
N MET A 189 -9.69 2.68 -16.96
CA MET A 189 -9.55 3.38 -18.25
C MET A 189 -10.81 4.21 -18.57
N ALA A 190 -12.00 3.70 -18.23
CA ALA A 190 -13.26 4.44 -18.34
C ALA A 190 -13.32 5.67 -17.42
N GLN A 191 -12.51 5.72 -16.35
CA GLN A 191 -12.43 6.82 -15.37
C GLN A 191 -11.20 7.73 -15.58
N PRO A 192 -10.60 7.81 -16.73
CA PRO A 192 -9.27 8.30 -17.12
C PRO A 192 -8.18 8.15 -16.04
N ASP A 193 -8.11 6.96 -15.37
CA ASP A 193 -7.11 6.68 -14.33
C ASP A 193 -6.01 5.71 -14.81
N PHE A 194 -5.28 6.16 -15.83
CA PHE A 194 -4.17 5.41 -16.42
C PHE A 194 -3.04 5.10 -15.42
N GLY A 195 -2.80 6.01 -14.46
CA GLY A 195 -1.77 5.82 -13.43
C GLY A 195 -2.04 4.59 -12.57
N SER A 196 -3.25 4.48 -12.01
CA SER A 196 -3.65 3.31 -11.23
C SER A 196 -3.66 2.04 -12.09
N ALA A 197 -4.14 2.10 -13.34
CA ALA A 197 -4.17 0.95 -14.23
C ALA A 197 -2.79 0.29 -14.40
N ILE A 198 -1.72 1.07 -14.59
CA ILE A 198 -0.34 0.56 -14.67
C ILE A 198 0.07 -0.19 -13.38
N LEU A 199 -0.29 0.34 -12.21
CA LEU A 199 0.04 -0.33 -10.94
C LEU A 199 -0.69 -1.66 -10.79
N TYR A 200 -1.97 -1.76 -11.22
CA TYR A 200 -2.71 -3.02 -11.20
C TYR A 200 -2.11 -4.06 -12.14
N VAL A 201 -1.74 -3.65 -13.36
CA VAL A 201 -1.05 -4.53 -14.33
C VAL A 201 0.32 -4.95 -13.80
N GLY A 202 1.10 -4.02 -13.23
CA GLY A 202 2.40 -4.32 -12.64
C GLY A 202 2.31 -5.29 -11.46
N CYS A 203 1.35 -5.08 -10.55
CA CYS A 203 1.09 -6.01 -9.46
C CYS A 203 0.69 -7.41 -9.98
N TRP A 204 -0.23 -7.49 -10.94
CA TRP A 204 -0.61 -8.74 -11.59
C TRP A 204 0.59 -9.45 -12.20
N ALA A 205 1.43 -8.73 -12.94
CA ALA A 205 2.62 -9.30 -13.58
C ALA A 205 3.59 -9.89 -12.54
N VAL A 206 3.89 -9.16 -11.46
CA VAL A 206 4.74 -9.65 -10.36
C VAL A 206 4.15 -10.92 -9.74
N LEU A 207 2.85 -10.94 -9.42
CA LEU A 207 2.21 -12.08 -8.77
C LEU A 207 2.15 -13.30 -9.69
N VAL A 208 1.87 -13.09 -10.96
CA VAL A 208 1.85 -14.13 -11.98
C VAL A 208 3.25 -14.71 -12.18
N LEU A 209 4.29 -13.89 -12.26
CA LEU A 209 5.69 -14.34 -12.35
C LEU A 209 6.09 -15.18 -11.14
N LEU A 210 5.78 -14.73 -9.93
CA LEU A 210 6.10 -15.43 -8.68
C LEU A 210 5.26 -16.70 -8.47
N SER A 211 4.13 -16.85 -9.14
CA SER A 211 3.30 -18.07 -9.05
C SER A 211 3.89 -19.28 -9.78
N GLY A 212 5.08 -19.16 -10.38
CA GLY A 212 5.80 -20.28 -11.02
C GLY A 212 5.25 -20.66 -12.39
N ILE A 213 5.02 -19.69 -13.27
CA ILE A 213 4.55 -19.89 -14.64
C ILE A 213 5.70 -20.32 -15.56
N ASP A 214 5.36 -21.13 -16.57
CA ASP A 214 6.25 -21.46 -17.68
C ASP A 214 6.77 -20.20 -18.41
N MET A 215 8.05 -20.20 -18.74
CA MET A 215 8.71 -19.08 -19.46
C MET A 215 8.03 -18.76 -20.80
N ARG A 216 7.45 -19.76 -21.49
CA ARG A 216 6.68 -19.53 -22.73
C ARG A 216 5.45 -18.64 -22.50
N ARG A 217 4.74 -18.86 -21.39
CA ARG A 217 3.57 -18.05 -21.02
C ARG A 217 3.99 -16.64 -20.59
N ILE A 218 5.14 -16.49 -19.93
CA ILE A 218 5.73 -15.19 -19.61
C ILE A 218 5.99 -14.41 -20.92
N GLY A 219 6.62 -15.02 -21.90
CA GLY A 219 6.84 -14.39 -23.22
C GLY A 219 5.54 -13.95 -23.91
N ALA A 220 4.50 -14.80 -23.87
CA ALA A 220 3.19 -14.45 -24.43
C ALA A 220 2.53 -13.28 -23.68
N LEU A 221 2.63 -13.25 -22.34
CA LEU A 221 2.11 -12.16 -21.52
C LEU A 221 2.87 -10.83 -21.73
N MET A 222 4.18 -10.90 -21.89
CA MET A 222 4.99 -9.72 -22.26
C MET A 222 4.60 -9.20 -23.64
N GLY A 223 4.44 -10.08 -24.63
CA GLY A 223 3.96 -9.71 -25.97
C GLY A 223 2.58 -9.06 -25.93
N ALA A 224 1.64 -9.64 -25.19
CA ALA A 224 0.32 -9.06 -24.97
C ALA A 224 0.39 -7.69 -24.27
N GLY A 225 1.31 -7.51 -23.31
CA GLY A 225 1.56 -6.23 -22.65
C GLY A 225 2.05 -5.15 -23.63
N ILE A 226 3.00 -5.47 -24.51
CA ILE A 226 3.51 -4.56 -25.53
C ILE A 226 2.38 -4.15 -26.51
N VAL A 227 1.60 -5.13 -26.98
CA VAL A 227 0.42 -4.87 -27.83
C VAL A 227 -0.60 -4.02 -27.09
N GLY A 228 -0.84 -4.27 -25.78
CA GLY A 228 -1.72 -3.49 -24.93
C GLY A 228 -1.27 -2.03 -24.80
N ILE A 229 0.03 -1.77 -24.62
CA ILE A 229 0.60 -0.40 -24.58
C ILE A 229 0.37 0.30 -25.94
N GLY A 230 0.67 -0.40 -27.05
CA GLY A 230 0.42 0.13 -28.40
C GLY A 230 -1.05 0.44 -28.65
N ALA A 231 -1.94 -0.48 -28.26
CA ALA A 231 -3.39 -0.27 -28.36
C ALA A 231 -3.86 0.91 -27.50
N THR A 232 -3.33 1.06 -26.28
CA THR A 232 -3.64 2.17 -25.39
C THR A 232 -3.21 3.50 -26.01
N TYR A 233 -2.03 3.56 -26.63
CA TYR A 233 -1.57 4.76 -27.34
C TYR A 233 -2.46 5.12 -28.53
N LEU A 234 -2.90 4.11 -29.30
CA LEU A 234 -3.70 4.33 -30.50
C LEU A 234 -5.18 4.64 -30.21
N LEU A 235 -5.74 4.05 -29.16
CA LEU A 235 -7.19 4.05 -28.91
C LEU A 235 -7.59 4.98 -27.75
N TYR A 236 -6.63 5.52 -26.99
CA TYR A 236 -6.93 6.27 -25.77
C TYR A 236 -6.23 7.64 -25.75
N ASP A 237 -6.96 8.67 -26.15
CA ASP A 237 -6.44 10.03 -26.36
C ASP A 237 -5.73 10.61 -25.13
N ASN A 238 -6.25 10.36 -23.92
CA ASN A 238 -5.61 10.84 -22.68
C ASN A 238 -4.21 10.25 -22.45
N ALA A 239 -4.00 8.97 -22.80
CA ALA A 239 -2.68 8.35 -22.70
C ALA A 239 -1.77 8.87 -23.82
N ARG A 240 -2.30 8.98 -25.03
CA ARG A 240 -1.59 9.55 -26.18
C ARG A 240 -1.11 10.97 -25.89
N HIS A 241 -1.98 11.87 -25.45
CA HIS A 241 -1.59 13.24 -25.08
C HIS A 241 -0.49 13.30 -24.02
N ARG A 242 -0.52 12.43 -23.02
CA ARG A 242 0.52 12.39 -21.97
C ARG A 242 1.85 11.84 -22.48
N ILE A 243 1.82 10.85 -23.36
CA ILE A 243 3.01 10.26 -23.98
C ILE A 243 3.61 11.27 -24.97
N ASP A 244 2.80 11.88 -25.83
CA ASP A 244 3.24 12.90 -26.80
C ASP A 244 3.81 14.13 -26.08
N ALA A 245 3.16 14.58 -24.99
CA ALA A 245 3.66 15.65 -24.16
C ALA A 245 5.02 15.32 -23.52
N PHE A 246 5.20 14.09 -23.08
CA PHE A 246 6.48 13.63 -22.54
C PHE A 246 7.57 13.57 -23.61
N LEU A 247 7.23 13.18 -24.85
CA LEU A 247 8.17 13.12 -25.98
C LEU A 247 8.48 14.49 -26.59
N GLY A 248 7.89 15.58 -26.11
CA GLY A 248 8.27 16.94 -26.50
C GLY A 248 7.17 17.76 -27.19
N GLY A 249 5.91 17.36 -27.10
CA GLY A 249 4.81 17.93 -27.90
C GLY A 249 3.65 18.58 -27.13
N GLY A 250 3.71 18.92 -25.83
CA GLY A 250 2.51 19.43 -25.18
C GLY A 250 2.64 20.09 -23.80
N THR A 251 1.54 20.73 -23.34
CA THR A 251 1.44 21.49 -22.08
C THR A 251 1.58 20.66 -20.80
N ALA A 252 1.38 19.34 -20.83
CA ALA A 252 1.60 18.45 -19.67
C ALA A 252 3.10 18.34 -19.32
N TYR A 253 3.98 18.67 -20.24
CA TYR A 253 5.43 18.74 -20.02
C TYR A 253 5.81 19.88 -19.06
N ASP A 254 5.06 20.97 -19.07
CA ASP A 254 5.34 22.15 -18.23
C ASP A 254 5.30 21.83 -16.75
N GLN A 255 4.39 20.96 -16.29
CA GLN A 255 4.30 20.57 -14.88
C GLN A 255 5.48 19.69 -14.44
N VAL A 256 5.90 18.76 -15.29
CA VAL A 256 7.01 17.85 -14.99
C VAL A 256 8.36 18.58 -15.09
N ASP A 257 8.50 19.49 -16.07
CA ASP A 257 9.67 20.36 -16.19
C ASP A 257 9.79 21.29 -14.98
N LEU A 258 8.66 21.88 -14.55
CA LEU A 258 8.60 22.72 -13.36
C LEU A 258 8.96 21.93 -12.09
N ALA A 259 8.49 20.68 -11.96
CA ALA A 259 8.84 19.80 -10.86
C ALA A 259 10.35 19.50 -10.80
N ARG A 260 10.95 19.19 -11.95
CA ARG A 260 12.40 18.98 -12.05
C ARG A 260 13.20 20.24 -11.71
N ARG A 261 12.79 21.40 -12.24
CA ARG A 261 13.45 22.69 -11.91
C ARG A 261 13.34 23.01 -10.43
N THR A 262 12.20 22.70 -9.80
CA THR A 262 12.00 22.83 -8.36
C THR A 262 12.94 21.92 -7.59
N LEU A 263 13.02 20.64 -7.97
CA LEU A 263 13.92 19.65 -7.37
C LEU A 263 15.40 20.11 -7.43
N MET A 264 15.83 20.59 -8.59
CA MET A 264 17.22 20.99 -8.81
C MET A 264 17.60 22.32 -8.13
N ALA A 265 16.62 23.16 -7.82
CA ALA A 265 16.84 24.48 -7.20
C ALA A 265 17.43 24.38 -5.78
N GLY A 266 17.17 23.29 -5.05
CA GLY A 266 17.72 23.11 -3.70
C GLY A 266 19.15 22.61 -3.63
N GLY A 267 19.73 22.15 -4.75
CA GLY A 267 21.08 21.60 -4.76
C GLY A 267 21.23 20.41 -3.81
N TRP A 268 22.42 20.25 -3.22
CA TRP A 268 22.72 19.11 -2.33
C TRP A 268 22.07 19.22 -0.95
N THR A 269 22.02 20.41 -0.37
CA THR A 269 21.62 20.65 1.04
C THR A 269 20.26 21.33 1.21
N GLY A 270 19.64 21.75 0.11
CA GLY A 270 18.37 22.47 0.13
C GLY A 270 18.51 23.97 0.37
N SER A 271 17.43 24.70 0.08
CA SER A 271 17.32 26.14 0.32
C SER A 271 17.00 26.46 1.78
N GLY A 272 16.55 25.48 2.56
CA GLY A 272 16.05 25.63 3.93
C GLY A 272 14.53 25.66 3.99
N MET A 273 13.97 25.21 5.12
CA MET A 273 12.51 25.09 5.32
C MET A 273 11.81 26.45 5.11
N TRP A 274 10.83 26.47 4.20
CA TRP A 274 10.04 27.63 3.75
C TRP A 274 10.80 28.70 2.95
N LEU A 275 12.08 28.49 2.66
CA LEU A 275 12.89 29.43 1.89
C LEU A 275 12.85 29.16 0.37
N GLY A 276 12.40 27.95 -0.04
CA GLY A 276 12.19 27.60 -1.45
C GLY A 276 11.11 28.46 -2.09
N THR A 277 11.37 28.99 -3.29
CA THR A 277 10.46 29.86 -4.04
C THR A 277 9.84 29.18 -5.24
N ARG A 278 10.48 28.18 -5.82
CA ARG A 278 9.99 27.49 -7.02
C ARG A 278 8.72 26.68 -6.77
N LYS A 279 8.58 26.06 -5.59
CA LYS A 279 7.37 25.35 -5.16
C LYS A 279 6.11 26.20 -5.21
N LEU A 280 6.18 27.54 -5.12
CA LEU A 280 5.05 28.45 -5.19
C LEU A 280 4.34 28.40 -6.56
N SER A 281 5.11 28.14 -7.63
CA SER A 281 4.58 27.97 -8.98
C SER A 281 4.21 26.53 -9.33
N LEU A 282 4.61 25.54 -8.50
CA LEU A 282 4.39 24.14 -8.75
C LEU A 282 2.95 23.71 -8.39
N PRO A 283 2.12 23.27 -9.36
CA PRO A 283 0.80 22.73 -9.06
C PRO A 283 0.96 21.40 -8.29
N GLU A 284 -0.02 21.09 -7.43
CA GLU A 284 -0.05 19.84 -6.66
C GLU A 284 1.26 19.57 -5.88
N ALA A 285 1.91 20.64 -5.38
CA ALA A 285 3.19 20.57 -4.66
C ALA A 285 3.11 19.68 -3.39
N HIS A 286 1.96 19.63 -2.73
CA HIS A 286 1.73 18.85 -1.50
C HIS A 286 1.27 17.40 -1.76
N THR A 287 0.92 17.07 -3.00
CA THR A 287 0.41 15.76 -3.43
C THR A 287 1.41 15.05 -4.35
N ASP A 288 1.31 15.26 -5.65
CA ASP A 288 2.02 14.50 -6.68
C ASP A 288 3.51 14.87 -6.79
N TYR A 289 3.85 16.13 -6.48
CA TYR A 289 5.20 16.67 -6.63
C TYR A 289 5.91 16.96 -5.31
N ILE A 290 5.48 16.29 -4.22
CA ILE A 290 6.11 16.48 -2.90
C ILE A 290 7.61 16.13 -2.90
N PHE A 291 8.04 15.16 -3.73
CA PHE A 291 9.44 14.80 -3.85
C PHE A 291 10.31 15.96 -4.38
N SER A 292 9.75 16.77 -5.30
CA SER A 292 10.43 17.97 -5.79
C SER A 292 10.51 19.07 -4.73
N VAL A 293 9.48 19.18 -3.86
CA VAL A 293 9.51 20.11 -2.71
C VAL A 293 10.56 19.67 -1.69
N ILE A 294 10.66 18.36 -1.41
CA ILE A 294 11.73 17.83 -0.54
C ILE A 294 13.11 18.22 -1.11
N GLY A 295 13.30 18.11 -2.41
CA GLY A 295 14.56 18.48 -3.06
C GLY A 295 14.86 19.98 -2.95
N GLU A 296 13.87 20.86 -3.14
CA GLU A 296 14.06 22.30 -3.02
C GLU A 296 14.37 22.73 -1.58
N GLU A 297 13.61 22.21 -0.61
CA GLU A 297 13.71 22.64 0.78
C GLU A 297 14.89 22.01 1.54
N PHE A 298 15.08 20.69 1.35
CA PHE A 298 16.00 19.87 2.14
C PHE A 298 17.16 19.30 1.32
N GLY A 299 17.16 19.47 0.01
CA GLY A 299 18.22 19.05 -0.89
C GLY A 299 18.16 17.60 -1.34
N LEU A 300 19.05 17.29 -2.30
CA LEU A 300 19.15 15.97 -2.90
C LEU A 300 19.61 14.89 -1.91
N LEU A 301 20.34 15.25 -0.85
CA LEU A 301 20.73 14.31 0.20
C LEU A 301 19.50 13.73 0.92
N ILE A 302 18.52 14.55 1.26
CA ILE A 302 17.27 14.07 1.90
C ILE A 302 16.42 13.29 0.90
N CYS A 303 16.39 13.69 -0.38
CA CYS A 303 15.78 12.88 -1.43
C CYS A 303 16.40 11.47 -1.49
N ALA A 304 17.73 11.36 -1.42
CA ALA A 304 18.41 10.07 -1.39
C ALA A 304 18.04 9.25 -0.14
N VAL A 305 17.93 9.88 1.02
CA VAL A 305 17.44 9.20 2.25
C VAL A 305 16.02 8.65 2.05
N VAL A 306 15.11 9.41 1.46
CA VAL A 306 13.74 8.94 1.15
C VAL A 306 13.78 7.71 0.25
N VAL A 307 14.59 7.74 -0.83
CA VAL A 307 14.77 6.58 -1.72
C VAL A 307 15.33 5.38 -0.97
N LEU A 308 16.35 5.57 -0.13
CA LEU A 308 16.97 4.50 0.66
C LEU A 308 15.97 3.90 1.67
N VAL A 309 15.09 4.69 2.27
CA VAL A 309 14.04 4.17 3.16
C VAL A 309 13.04 3.29 2.39
N TYR A 310 12.61 3.69 1.18
CA TYR A 310 11.79 2.81 0.33
C TYR A 310 12.50 1.51 -0.03
N LEU A 311 13.77 1.58 -0.44
CA LEU A 311 14.57 0.40 -0.74
C LEU A 311 14.74 -0.49 0.49
N ALA A 312 14.94 0.08 1.68
CA ALA A 312 15.04 -0.65 2.93
C ALA A 312 13.71 -1.36 3.28
N ILE A 313 12.55 -0.71 3.05
CA ILE A 313 11.23 -1.31 3.23
C ILE A 313 11.06 -2.51 2.28
N ILE A 314 11.37 -2.33 0.99
CA ILE A 314 11.29 -3.40 -0.02
C ILE A 314 12.21 -4.56 0.36
N ALA A 315 13.48 -4.27 0.61
CA ALA A 315 14.48 -5.27 0.99
C ALA A 315 14.06 -6.03 2.27
N ARG A 316 13.54 -5.30 3.29
CA ARG A 316 13.07 -5.92 4.53
C ARG A 316 11.95 -6.94 4.29
N VAL A 317 10.97 -6.60 3.46
CA VAL A 317 9.88 -7.50 3.11
C VAL A 317 10.41 -8.71 2.33
N LEU A 318 11.23 -8.49 1.30
CA LEU A 318 11.79 -9.57 0.49
C LEU A 318 12.64 -10.55 1.31
N VAL A 319 13.55 -10.04 2.16
CA VAL A 319 14.37 -10.88 3.05
C VAL A 319 13.48 -11.70 3.99
N ARG A 320 12.37 -11.15 4.45
CA ARG A 320 11.44 -11.90 5.30
C ARG A 320 10.71 -13.01 4.54
N LEU A 321 10.50 -12.86 3.24
CA LEU A 321 9.86 -13.87 2.40
C LEU A 321 10.77 -15.02 1.99
N VAL A 322 12.08 -14.86 2.03
CA VAL A 322 13.05 -15.93 1.66
C VAL A 322 12.83 -17.22 2.43
N ASN A 323 12.43 -17.13 3.71
CA ASN A 323 12.19 -18.27 4.58
C ASN A 323 10.69 -18.58 4.79
N GLU A 324 9.82 -18.13 3.88
CA GLU A 324 8.37 -18.38 3.92
C GLU A 324 8.05 -19.54 2.97
N GLU A 325 7.25 -20.49 3.44
CA GLU A 325 6.84 -21.66 2.64
C GLU A 325 5.40 -21.55 2.11
N ASP A 326 4.59 -20.71 2.76
CA ASP A 326 3.19 -20.51 2.34
C ASP A 326 3.10 -19.58 1.12
N LEU A 327 2.75 -20.17 -0.04
CA LEU A 327 2.64 -19.45 -1.31
C LEU A 327 1.66 -18.27 -1.21
N PHE A 328 0.55 -18.40 -0.46
CA PHE A 328 -0.39 -17.30 -0.28
C PHE A 328 0.28 -16.11 0.43
N THR A 329 1.04 -16.37 1.50
CA THR A 329 1.78 -15.34 2.24
C THR A 329 2.85 -14.68 1.35
N ILE A 330 3.62 -15.49 0.59
CA ILE A 330 4.63 -14.98 -0.35
C ILE A 330 4.00 -14.05 -1.37
N LEU A 331 2.96 -14.51 -2.08
CA LEU A 331 2.30 -13.72 -3.11
C LEU A 331 1.62 -12.47 -2.52
N SER A 332 0.92 -12.59 -1.38
CA SER A 332 0.25 -11.45 -0.77
C SER A 332 1.23 -10.33 -0.40
N ALA A 333 2.31 -10.68 0.31
CA ALA A 333 3.30 -9.69 0.72
C ALA A 333 4.06 -9.11 -0.49
N SER A 334 4.37 -9.93 -1.50
CA SER A 334 5.00 -9.48 -2.76
C SER A 334 4.09 -8.53 -3.54
N GLY A 335 2.79 -8.80 -3.62
CA GLY A 335 1.83 -7.91 -4.27
C GLY A 335 1.66 -6.58 -3.53
N LEU A 336 1.55 -6.62 -2.20
CA LEU A 336 1.41 -5.42 -1.39
C LEU A 336 2.66 -4.53 -1.47
N ILE A 337 3.87 -5.11 -1.42
CA ILE A 337 5.10 -4.33 -1.54
C ILE A 337 5.35 -3.85 -2.98
N ALA A 338 4.94 -4.61 -4.00
CA ALA A 338 5.00 -4.19 -5.39
C ALA A 338 4.12 -2.96 -5.66
N LEU A 339 2.94 -2.86 -5.02
CA LEU A 339 2.08 -1.67 -5.11
C LEU A 339 2.74 -0.45 -4.48
N ILE A 340 3.27 -0.58 -3.25
CA ILE A 340 3.95 0.55 -2.57
C ILE A 340 5.21 0.95 -3.33
N GLY A 341 6.08 0.00 -3.63
CA GLY A 341 7.34 0.24 -4.32
C GLY A 341 7.14 0.74 -5.75
N GLY A 342 6.20 0.16 -6.49
CA GLY A 342 5.86 0.57 -7.85
C GLY A 342 5.29 1.99 -7.88
N GLN A 343 4.39 2.35 -6.96
CA GLN A 343 3.84 3.69 -6.86
C GLN A 343 4.92 4.72 -6.49
N ALA A 344 5.79 4.40 -5.51
CA ALA A 344 6.92 5.26 -5.15
C ALA A 344 7.88 5.46 -6.33
N PHE A 345 8.26 4.37 -7.00
CA PHE A 345 9.15 4.40 -8.14
C PHE A 345 8.61 5.29 -9.27
N ILE A 346 7.35 5.07 -9.66
CA ILE A 346 6.71 5.88 -10.71
C ILE A 346 6.64 7.36 -10.31
N ASN A 347 6.25 7.68 -9.06
CA ASN A 347 6.19 9.07 -8.60
C ASN A 347 7.58 9.74 -8.66
N ILE A 348 8.63 9.08 -8.18
CA ILE A 348 9.99 9.60 -8.22
C ILE A 348 10.46 9.83 -9.66
N LEU A 349 10.21 8.86 -10.58
CA LEU A 349 10.54 9.02 -11.99
C LEU A 349 9.82 10.20 -12.66
N VAL A 350 8.56 10.45 -12.30
CA VAL A 350 7.81 11.63 -12.78
C VAL A 350 8.48 12.91 -12.29
N ASN A 351 8.85 13.00 -11.01
CA ASN A 351 9.51 14.17 -10.45
C ASN A 351 10.92 14.40 -11.05
N LEU A 352 11.59 13.34 -11.50
CA LEU A 352 12.88 13.39 -12.19
C LEU A 352 12.75 13.64 -13.71
N GLN A 353 11.52 13.77 -14.22
CA GLN A 353 11.24 13.93 -15.66
C GLN A 353 11.63 12.68 -16.49
N LEU A 354 11.66 11.50 -15.87
CA LEU A 354 11.97 10.22 -16.53
C LEU A 354 10.70 9.43 -16.91
N PHE A 355 9.53 9.93 -16.52
CA PHE A 355 8.24 9.29 -16.78
C PHE A 355 7.14 10.35 -16.96
N PRO A 356 6.12 10.09 -17.81
CA PRO A 356 5.04 11.05 -18.04
C PRO A 356 4.23 11.34 -16.78
N SER A 357 3.72 12.58 -16.64
CA SER A 357 2.86 13.01 -15.53
C SER A 357 1.64 12.10 -15.36
N LYS A 358 1.33 11.66 -14.12
CA LYS A 358 0.28 10.67 -13.84
C LYS A 358 -0.66 10.99 -12.70
N GLY A 359 -0.45 12.04 -11.94
CA GLY A 359 -1.32 12.35 -10.81
C GLY A 359 -1.32 11.23 -9.75
N MET A 360 -0.17 10.84 -9.25
CA MET A 360 -0.02 9.80 -8.23
C MET A 360 0.83 10.32 -7.07
N THR A 361 0.30 10.17 -5.87
CA THR A 361 0.98 10.56 -4.63
C THR A 361 2.20 9.68 -4.32
N LEU A 362 3.22 10.23 -3.68
CA LEU A 362 4.33 9.47 -3.12
C LEU A 362 3.85 8.73 -1.85
N PRO A 363 3.86 7.38 -1.80
CA PRO A 363 3.23 6.60 -0.75
C PRO A 363 3.71 6.99 0.66
N LEU A 364 2.79 7.19 1.60
CA LEU A 364 3.06 7.51 3.02
C LEU A 364 3.76 8.85 3.27
N VAL A 365 4.18 9.56 2.22
CA VAL A 365 4.87 10.87 2.29
C VAL A 365 3.95 12.00 1.87
N SER A 366 3.29 11.89 0.70
CA SER A 366 2.39 12.93 0.18
C SER A 366 1.13 13.10 1.00
N TYR A 367 0.54 14.29 0.95
CA TYR A 367 -0.84 14.47 1.33
C TYR A 367 -1.76 13.74 0.34
N GLY A 368 -2.66 12.90 0.85
CA GLY A 368 -3.49 12.05 -0.01
C GLY A 368 -4.89 11.74 0.52
N GLY A 369 -5.31 12.31 1.66
CA GLY A 369 -6.64 12.04 2.21
C GLY A 369 -6.92 10.53 2.36
N SER A 370 -7.91 10.02 1.64
CA SER A 370 -8.28 8.58 1.67
C SER A 370 -7.16 7.65 1.20
N SER A 371 -6.25 8.12 0.32
CA SER A 371 -5.08 7.36 -0.13
C SER A 371 -4.13 7.04 1.02
N THR A 372 -3.93 7.98 1.98
CA THR A 372 -3.12 7.73 3.18
C THR A 372 -3.67 6.56 4.01
N ILE A 373 -4.99 6.50 4.21
CA ILE A 373 -5.64 5.37 4.92
C ILE A 373 -5.46 4.07 4.13
N ALA A 374 -5.64 4.09 2.81
CA ALA A 374 -5.47 2.90 1.96
C ALA A 374 -4.03 2.37 1.98
N LEU A 375 -3.04 3.24 1.99
CA LEU A 375 -1.62 2.87 2.11
C LEU A 375 -1.31 2.31 3.51
N CYS A 376 -1.85 2.91 4.56
CA CYS A 376 -1.74 2.38 5.92
C CYS A 376 -2.45 1.01 6.05
N LEU A 377 -3.60 0.81 5.40
CA LEU A 377 -4.25 -0.49 5.27
C LEU A 377 -3.35 -1.51 4.56
N THR A 378 -2.67 -1.09 3.47
CA THR A 378 -1.70 -1.93 2.74
C THR A 378 -0.59 -2.43 3.67
N VAL A 379 0.01 -1.53 4.45
CA VAL A 379 1.04 -1.88 5.43
C VAL A 379 0.45 -2.74 6.55
N GLY A 380 -0.74 -2.43 7.05
CA GLY A 380 -1.43 -3.20 8.08
C GLY A 380 -1.68 -4.65 7.65
N LEU A 381 -2.17 -4.86 6.42
CA LEU A 381 -2.35 -6.19 5.82
C LEU A 381 -1.00 -6.91 5.66
N MET A 382 0.03 -6.22 5.18
CA MET A 382 1.37 -6.77 5.05
C MET A 382 1.92 -7.24 6.41
N LEU A 383 1.80 -6.41 7.45
CA LEU A 383 2.19 -6.77 8.81
C LEU A 383 1.38 -7.95 9.36
N ALA A 384 0.05 -8.01 9.12
CA ALA A 384 -0.82 -9.10 9.56
C ALA A 384 -0.45 -10.44 8.89
N LEU A 385 -0.25 -10.43 7.58
CA LEU A 385 0.01 -11.63 6.78
C LEU A 385 1.43 -12.17 6.97
N THR A 386 2.41 -11.31 7.28
CA THR A 386 3.80 -11.70 7.49
C THR A 386 4.17 -11.93 8.96
N ARG A 387 3.21 -11.93 9.89
CA ARG A 387 3.48 -12.25 11.31
C ARG A 387 4.09 -13.64 11.45
N ARG A 388 5.13 -13.75 12.27
CA ARG A 388 5.80 -15.00 12.60
C ARG A 388 5.81 -15.20 14.09
N ASN A 389 5.41 -16.40 14.52
CA ASN A 389 5.64 -16.81 15.89
C ASN A 389 7.09 -17.29 16.04
N PRO A 390 7.96 -16.56 16.75
CA PRO A 390 9.37 -16.91 16.87
C PRO A 390 9.60 -18.24 17.62
N TYR A 391 8.61 -18.74 18.36
CA TYR A 391 8.73 -20.01 19.08
C TYR A 391 8.44 -21.20 18.18
N LEU A 392 7.44 -21.11 17.28
CA LEU A 392 7.14 -22.22 16.34
C LEU A 392 8.27 -22.47 15.35
N SER A 393 9.04 -21.45 14.98
CA SER A 393 10.21 -21.63 14.12
C SER A 393 11.37 -22.32 14.87
N ARG A 394 11.55 -22.03 16.14
CA ARG A 394 12.63 -22.62 16.97
C ARG A 394 12.36 -24.10 17.27
N ASP A 395 11.12 -24.43 17.66
CA ASP A 395 10.69 -25.82 17.89
C ASP A 395 10.82 -26.66 16.62
N ARG A 396 10.60 -26.08 15.43
CA ARG A 396 10.75 -26.77 14.15
C ARG A 396 12.23 -27.06 13.80
N PHE A 397 13.14 -26.10 14.06
CA PHE A 397 14.57 -26.32 13.91
C PHE A 397 15.10 -27.36 14.87
N ASP A 398 14.65 -27.32 16.13
CA ASP A 398 15.05 -28.30 17.17
C ASP A 398 14.50 -29.70 16.85
N LEU A 399 13.26 -29.80 16.33
CA LEU A 399 12.65 -31.03 15.87
C LEU A 399 13.37 -31.62 14.64
N MET A 400 13.68 -30.78 13.63
CA MET A 400 14.42 -31.19 12.43
C MET A 400 15.85 -31.62 12.77
N ALA A 401 16.50 -30.92 13.69
CA ALA A 401 17.83 -31.30 14.19
C ALA A 401 17.79 -32.62 14.96
N ALA A 402 16.75 -32.87 15.76
CA ALA A 402 16.53 -34.13 16.47
C ALA A 402 16.27 -35.29 15.50
N LEU A 403 15.42 -35.11 14.50
CA LEU A 403 15.15 -36.13 13.46
C LEU A 403 16.39 -36.42 12.61
N ALA A 404 17.16 -35.41 12.20
CA ALA A 404 18.41 -35.60 11.47
C ALA A 404 19.49 -36.33 12.30
N LYS A 405 19.48 -36.18 13.62
CA LYS A 405 20.35 -36.92 14.54
C LYS A 405 19.92 -38.38 14.67
N GLU A 406 18.60 -38.61 14.76
CA GLU A 406 18.05 -39.96 14.84
C GLU A 406 18.30 -40.78 13.57
N ASP A 407 18.22 -40.16 12.38
CA ASP A 407 18.55 -40.80 11.10
C ASP A 407 20.05 -41.13 10.98
N ARG A 408 20.94 -40.28 11.50
CA ARG A 408 22.38 -40.57 11.55
C ARG A 408 22.69 -41.72 12.48
N ASP A 409 22.03 -41.79 13.64
CA ASP A 409 22.25 -42.85 14.62
C ASP A 409 21.69 -44.22 14.13
N LYS A 410 20.66 -44.20 13.27
CA LYS A 410 20.12 -45.40 12.62
C LYS A 410 20.96 -45.86 11.41
N GLY A 411 21.52 -44.90 10.61
CA GLY A 411 22.38 -45.21 9.47
C GLY A 411 23.80 -45.67 9.81
N GLY A 412 24.25 -45.46 11.03
CA GLY A 412 25.59 -45.93 11.52
C GLY A 412 25.62 -47.33 12.15
N ARG A 413 24.51 -48.09 12.08
CA ARG A 413 24.39 -49.45 12.62
C ARG A 413 24.32 -50.57 11.56
N HIS A 414 24.81 -50.31 10.36
CA HIS A 414 24.97 -51.31 9.30
C HIS A 414 26.43 -51.50 8.94
#